data_8ae7071227ddbae28947b5d697444fe6
#
_entry.id   8ae7071227ddbae28947b5d697444fe6
#
_cell.length_a   1.000
_cell.length_b   1.000
_cell.length_c   1.000
_cell.angle_alpha   90.00
_cell.angle_beta   90.00
_cell.angle_gamma   90.00
#
_symmetry.space_group_name_H-M   'P 1'
#
loop_
_entity.id
_entity.type
_entity.pdbx_description
1 polymer ?
#
loop_
_entity_poly.entity_id
_entity_poly.type
_entity_poly.pdbx_seq_one_letter_code
_entity_poly.pdbx_strand_id
1 'polypeptide(L)'
;FQKANPFPMSVYDNIAFGPRTHGIRSRRELDEIVEQSLKDAAIWDELKDRLKKSALGLSGGQQQRLCIARALAVKPEVLLMDEATSALDPISTGKIEELCMKLKDKYTIIMVTHNMQQAMRIADNTAFFLLGEMIECTDTATLFSTPKDKRTEEYITGRFG
;
A
#
# COMPACT_ATOMS: atom_id res chain seq x y z
N PHE A 1 -7.62 0.18 -0.53
CA PHE A 1 -8.72 1.16 -0.51
C PHE A 1 -8.17 2.56 -0.33
N GLN A 2 -8.79 3.55 -0.95
CA GLN A 2 -8.43 4.97 -0.92
C GLN A 2 -8.37 5.54 0.52
N LYS A 3 -9.25 5.09 1.40
CA LYS A 3 -9.16 5.35 2.85
C LYS A 3 -8.80 4.05 3.56
N ALA A 4 -7.92 4.14 4.55
CA ALA A 4 -7.68 3.03 5.45
C ALA A 4 -9.02 2.51 6.01
N ASN A 5 -9.25 1.21 5.88
CA ASN A 5 -10.48 0.57 6.31
C ASN A 5 -10.18 -0.61 7.25
N PRO A 6 -9.68 -0.35 8.46
CA PRO A 6 -9.55 -1.40 9.45
C PRO A 6 -10.94 -1.89 9.86
N PHE A 7 -11.06 -3.19 10.12
CA PHE A 7 -12.29 -3.73 10.67
C PHE A 7 -12.52 -3.20 12.10
N PRO A 8 -13.78 -3.06 12.56
CA PRO A 8 -14.11 -2.58 13.91
C PRO A 8 -13.81 -3.65 14.98
N MET A 9 -12.59 -4.10 15.03
CA MET A 9 -12.05 -5.12 15.94
C MET A 9 -10.63 -4.75 16.39
N SER A 10 -10.01 -5.60 17.17
CA SER A 10 -8.64 -5.37 17.68
C SER A 10 -7.61 -5.33 16.55
N VAL A 11 -6.44 -4.74 16.83
CA VAL A 11 -5.28 -4.80 15.92
C VAL A 11 -4.95 -6.25 15.56
N TYR A 12 -4.89 -7.12 16.57
CA TYR A 12 -4.64 -8.56 16.40
C TYR A 12 -5.67 -9.21 15.48
N ASP A 13 -6.95 -9.01 15.75
CA ASP A 13 -8.02 -9.67 14.99
C ASP A 13 -8.12 -9.17 13.56
N ASN A 14 -7.77 -7.91 13.28
CA ASN A 14 -7.65 -7.41 11.92
C ASN A 14 -6.67 -8.25 11.09
N ILE A 15 -5.50 -8.56 11.62
CA ILE A 15 -4.47 -9.32 10.90
C ILE A 15 -4.81 -10.81 10.88
N ALA A 16 -5.25 -11.37 12.02
CA ALA A 16 -5.59 -12.78 12.14
C ALA A 16 -6.86 -13.18 11.35
N PHE A 17 -7.64 -12.22 10.86
CA PHE A 17 -8.90 -12.46 10.15
C PHE A 17 -8.70 -13.34 8.90
N GLY A 18 -7.83 -12.94 7.99
CA GLY A 18 -7.53 -13.68 6.77
C GLY A 18 -7.01 -15.09 7.05
N PRO A 19 -5.93 -15.26 7.83
CA PRO A 19 -5.42 -16.56 8.21
C PRO A 19 -6.46 -17.50 8.83
N ARG A 20 -7.33 -16.98 9.74
CA ARG A 20 -8.43 -17.77 10.31
C ARG A 20 -9.44 -18.22 9.26
N THR A 21 -9.76 -17.35 8.31
CA THR A 21 -10.69 -17.66 7.21
C THR A 21 -10.10 -18.75 6.30
N HIS A 22 -8.77 -18.77 6.14
CA HIS A 22 -8.04 -19.83 5.44
C HIS A 22 -7.81 -21.10 6.28
N GLY A 23 -8.45 -21.22 7.45
CA GLY A 23 -8.45 -22.43 8.23
C GLY A 23 -7.37 -22.55 9.31
N ILE A 24 -6.51 -21.55 9.49
CA ILE A 24 -5.50 -21.55 10.57
C ILE A 24 -6.19 -21.39 11.91
N ARG A 25 -6.08 -22.42 12.78
CA ARG A 25 -6.70 -22.47 14.12
C ARG A 25 -5.70 -22.41 15.26
N SER A 26 -4.43 -22.73 15.00
CA SER A 26 -3.38 -22.72 15.98
C SER A 26 -3.13 -21.32 16.51
N ARG A 27 -3.27 -21.11 17.81
CA ARG A 27 -3.00 -19.83 18.47
C ARG A 27 -1.55 -19.39 18.25
N ARG A 28 -0.61 -20.32 18.42
CA ARG A 28 0.81 -20.06 18.23
C ARG A 28 1.12 -19.60 16.81
N GLU A 29 0.57 -20.29 15.81
CA GLU A 29 0.78 -19.94 14.40
C GLU A 29 0.17 -18.56 14.07
N LEU A 30 -1.02 -18.25 14.60
CA LEU A 30 -1.63 -16.93 14.46
C LEU A 30 -0.78 -15.83 15.10
N ASP A 31 -0.23 -16.08 16.29
CA ASP A 31 0.64 -15.12 16.98
C ASP A 31 1.91 -14.83 16.15
N GLU A 32 2.53 -15.86 15.56
CA GLU A 32 3.69 -15.75 14.67
C GLU A 32 3.35 -14.95 13.38
N ILE A 33 2.19 -15.24 12.75
CA ILE A 33 1.72 -14.51 11.57
C ILE A 33 1.46 -13.04 11.89
N VAL A 34 0.78 -12.76 13.00
CA VAL A 34 0.45 -11.38 13.40
C VAL A 34 1.71 -10.57 13.65
N GLU A 35 2.66 -11.12 14.40
CA GLU A 35 3.94 -10.47 14.67
C GLU A 35 4.71 -10.20 13.37
N GLN A 36 4.85 -11.21 12.51
CA GLN A 36 5.59 -11.08 11.26
C GLN A 36 4.93 -10.06 10.32
N SER A 37 3.61 -10.10 10.17
CA SER A 37 2.89 -9.15 9.30
C SER A 37 3.02 -7.71 9.77
N LEU A 38 3.03 -7.46 11.09
CA LEU A 38 3.26 -6.13 11.65
C LEU A 38 4.70 -5.66 11.44
N LYS A 39 5.68 -6.57 11.51
CA LYS A 39 7.08 -6.28 11.21
C LYS A 39 7.27 -5.96 9.72
N ASP A 40 6.69 -6.78 8.84
CA ASP A 40 6.74 -6.58 7.40
C ASP A 40 6.10 -5.25 6.98
N ALA A 41 5.05 -4.81 7.69
CA ALA A 41 4.41 -3.51 7.49
C ALA A 41 5.09 -2.36 8.26
N ALA A 42 6.26 -2.57 8.87
CA ALA A 42 7.04 -1.59 9.62
C ALA A 42 6.24 -0.85 10.71
N ILE A 43 5.37 -1.58 11.44
CA ILE A 43 4.50 -0.99 12.48
C ILE A 43 4.50 -1.79 13.80
N TRP A 44 5.28 -2.86 13.89
CA TRP A 44 5.35 -3.71 15.09
C TRP A 44 5.65 -2.92 16.36
N ASP A 45 6.71 -2.10 16.36
CA ASP A 45 7.14 -1.38 17.55
C ASP A 45 6.11 -0.36 18.04
N GLU A 46 5.26 0.15 17.17
CA GLU A 46 4.18 1.07 17.52
C GLU A 46 2.96 0.34 18.10
N LEU A 47 2.74 -0.92 17.75
CA LEU A 47 1.48 -1.65 18.05
C LEU A 47 1.64 -2.88 18.94
N LYS A 48 2.84 -3.40 19.20
CA LYS A 48 3.07 -4.63 19.98
C LYS A 48 2.39 -4.62 21.37
N ASP A 49 2.32 -3.46 22.03
CA ASP A 49 1.67 -3.32 23.34
C ASP A 49 0.18 -2.97 23.22
N ARG A 50 -0.34 -2.86 22.01
CA ARG A 50 -1.72 -2.46 21.70
C ARG A 50 -2.50 -3.49 20.89
N LEU A 51 -2.01 -4.72 20.76
CA LEU A 51 -2.61 -5.77 19.92
C LEU A 51 -4.09 -6.04 20.23
N LYS A 52 -4.48 -5.92 21.49
CA LYS A 52 -5.86 -6.13 21.96
C LYS A 52 -6.73 -4.86 21.92
N LYS A 53 -6.17 -3.70 21.54
CA LYS A 53 -6.92 -2.44 21.44
C LYS A 53 -7.61 -2.34 20.09
N SER A 54 -8.70 -1.56 20.07
CA SER A 54 -9.44 -1.29 18.82
C SER A 54 -8.54 -0.64 17.76
N ALA A 55 -8.58 -1.15 16.53
CA ALA A 55 -7.87 -0.58 15.39
C ALA A 55 -8.42 0.80 14.97
N LEU A 56 -9.68 1.11 15.29
CA LEU A 56 -10.30 2.39 14.95
C LEU A 56 -9.68 3.58 15.70
N GLY A 57 -9.02 3.34 16.83
CA GLY A 57 -8.34 4.37 17.62
C GLY A 57 -6.90 4.66 17.17
N LEU A 58 -6.45 4.12 16.03
CA LEU A 58 -5.14 4.38 15.45
C LEU A 58 -5.15 5.65 14.59
N SER A 59 -3.98 6.28 14.40
CA SER A 59 -3.84 7.38 13.42
C SER A 59 -4.04 6.87 11.99
N GLY A 60 -4.34 7.77 11.03
CA GLY A 60 -4.58 7.40 9.63
C GLY A 60 -3.41 6.60 9.03
N GLY A 61 -2.17 7.04 9.23
CA GLY A 61 -0.99 6.33 8.76
C GLY A 61 -0.79 4.96 9.44
N GLN A 62 -1.14 4.83 10.73
CA GLN A 62 -1.13 3.54 11.43
C GLN A 62 -2.22 2.61 10.90
N GLN A 63 -3.43 3.12 10.66
CA GLN A 63 -4.52 2.35 10.08
C GLN A 63 -4.16 1.84 8.69
N GLN A 64 -3.51 2.68 7.86
CA GLN A 64 -3.09 2.29 6.52
C GLN A 64 -2.05 1.16 6.56
N ARG A 65 -1.01 1.29 7.40
CA ARG A 65 0.00 0.23 7.58
C ARG A 65 -0.59 -1.04 8.20
N LEU A 66 -1.58 -0.93 9.09
CA LEU A 66 -2.32 -2.08 9.59
C LEU A 66 -3.11 -2.79 8.47
N CYS A 67 -3.75 -2.05 7.57
CA CYS A 67 -4.44 -2.64 6.41
C CYS A 67 -3.46 -3.35 5.47
N ILE A 68 -2.24 -2.80 5.29
CA ILE A 68 -1.17 -3.48 4.54
C ILE A 68 -0.75 -4.76 5.28
N ALA A 69 -0.48 -4.71 6.60
CA ALA A 69 -0.16 -5.90 7.40
C ALA A 69 -1.23 -6.99 7.28
N ARG A 70 -2.51 -6.59 7.31
CA ARG A 70 -3.64 -7.52 7.12
C ARG A 70 -3.61 -8.20 5.75
N ALA A 71 -3.27 -7.46 4.70
CA ALA A 71 -3.13 -8.03 3.36
C ALA A 71 -1.93 -8.97 3.27
N LEU A 72 -0.79 -8.62 3.88
CA LEU A 72 0.42 -9.45 3.88
C LEU A 72 0.24 -10.76 4.68
N ALA A 73 -0.65 -10.79 5.68
CA ALA A 73 -0.90 -11.96 6.52
C ALA A 73 -1.37 -13.20 5.76
N VAL A 74 -1.94 -13.02 4.58
CA VAL A 74 -2.36 -14.12 3.70
C VAL A 74 -1.34 -14.45 2.60
N LYS A 75 -0.16 -13.84 2.64
CA LYS A 75 0.97 -14.05 1.71
C LYS A 75 0.53 -13.91 0.24
N PRO A 76 0.02 -12.75 -0.19
CA PRO A 76 -0.44 -12.54 -1.56
C PRO A 76 0.75 -12.55 -2.53
N GLU A 77 0.54 -12.91 -3.80
CA GLU A 77 1.53 -12.72 -4.86
C GLU A 77 1.56 -11.26 -5.35
N VAL A 78 0.39 -10.63 -5.35
CA VAL A 78 0.19 -9.25 -5.83
C VAL A 78 -0.49 -8.42 -4.74
N LEU A 79 0.07 -7.25 -4.43
CA LEU A 79 -0.51 -6.26 -3.52
C LEU A 79 -1.08 -5.10 -4.33
N LEU A 80 -2.41 -4.91 -4.25
CA LEU A 80 -3.09 -3.80 -4.90
C LEU A 80 -3.27 -2.64 -3.93
N MET A 81 -2.85 -1.45 -4.32
CA MET A 81 -2.99 -0.22 -3.55
C MET A 81 -3.69 0.85 -4.38
N ASP A 82 -4.87 1.25 -3.96
CA ASP A 82 -5.67 2.27 -4.62
C ASP A 82 -5.61 3.57 -3.82
N GLU A 83 -4.85 4.55 -4.33
CA GLU A 83 -4.61 5.86 -3.71
C GLU A 83 -4.28 5.80 -2.20
N ALA A 84 -3.47 4.81 -1.80
CA ALA A 84 -3.23 4.46 -0.40
C ALA A 84 -2.62 5.58 0.47
N THR A 85 -2.21 6.69 -0.11
CA THR A 85 -1.59 7.83 0.57
C THR A 85 -2.35 9.15 0.43
N SER A 86 -3.43 9.18 -0.36
CA SER A 86 -4.14 10.43 -0.71
C SER A 86 -4.71 11.20 0.50
N ALA A 87 -5.05 10.49 1.58
CA ALA A 87 -5.60 11.07 2.81
C ALA A 87 -4.58 11.19 3.95
N LEU A 88 -3.29 11.01 3.68
CA LEU A 88 -2.22 11.01 4.68
C LEU A 88 -1.40 12.30 4.66
N ASP A 89 -0.84 12.65 5.82
CA ASP A 89 0.17 13.67 5.93
C ASP A 89 1.51 13.26 5.24
N PRO A 90 2.40 14.21 4.91
CA PRO A 90 3.64 13.91 4.20
C PRO A 90 4.57 12.91 4.90
N ILE A 91 4.61 12.92 6.24
CA ILE A 91 5.45 12.00 7.01
C ILE A 91 4.90 10.57 6.91
N SER A 92 3.59 10.42 7.07
CA SER A 92 2.91 9.13 6.92
C SER A 92 3.01 8.60 5.48
N THR A 93 2.91 9.48 4.47
CA THR A 93 3.11 9.15 3.06
C THR A 93 4.52 8.60 2.83
N GLY A 94 5.56 9.29 3.33
CA GLY A 94 6.95 8.84 3.21
C GLY A 94 7.15 7.43 3.80
N LYS A 95 6.56 7.15 4.97
CA LYS A 95 6.63 5.81 5.57
C LYS A 95 5.99 4.71 4.70
N ILE A 96 4.89 5.02 4.00
CA ILE A 96 4.25 4.07 3.06
C ILE A 96 5.13 3.88 1.82
N GLU A 97 5.73 4.94 1.28
CA GLU A 97 6.65 4.85 0.14
C GLU A 97 7.87 4.00 0.48
N GLU A 98 8.51 4.24 1.63
CA GLU A 98 9.63 3.41 2.12
C GLU A 98 9.22 1.94 2.31
N LEU A 99 8.00 1.71 2.80
CA LEU A 99 7.45 0.37 2.95
C LEU A 99 7.28 -0.31 1.59
N CYS A 100 6.72 0.38 0.59
CA CYS A 100 6.60 -0.16 -0.77
C CYS A 100 7.96 -0.53 -1.37
N MET A 101 8.96 0.32 -1.19
CA MET A 101 10.33 0.06 -1.67
C MET A 101 10.96 -1.19 -1.04
N LYS A 102 10.62 -1.51 0.21
CA LYS A 102 11.07 -2.75 0.88
C LYS A 102 10.26 -3.98 0.46
N LEU A 103 8.97 -3.79 0.23
CA LEU A 103 8.06 -4.89 -0.11
C LEU A 103 8.21 -5.35 -1.56
N LYS A 104 8.63 -4.48 -2.50
CA LYS A 104 8.77 -4.81 -3.92
C LYS A 104 9.77 -5.96 -4.20
N ASP A 105 10.70 -6.22 -3.28
CA ASP A 105 11.63 -7.34 -3.39
C ASP A 105 10.94 -8.71 -3.20
N LYS A 106 9.77 -8.72 -2.58
CA LYS A 106 9.02 -9.93 -2.24
C LYS A 106 7.67 -10.04 -2.92
N TYR A 107 7.06 -8.91 -3.29
CA TYR A 107 5.70 -8.83 -3.81
C TYR A 107 5.65 -7.99 -5.08
N THR A 108 4.78 -8.37 -6.01
CA THR A 108 4.38 -7.47 -7.08
C THR A 108 3.41 -6.43 -6.52
N ILE A 109 3.77 -5.14 -6.58
CA ILE A 109 2.92 -4.05 -6.10
C ILE A 109 2.33 -3.31 -7.29
N ILE A 110 1.00 -3.21 -7.33
CA ILE A 110 0.28 -2.37 -8.28
C ILE A 110 -0.36 -1.24 -7.49
N MET A 111 0.06 -0.01 -7.77
CA MET A 111 -0.45 1.18 -7.09
C MET A 111 -1.15 2.11 -8.07
N VAL A 112 -2.36 2.53 -7.73
CA VAL A 112 -3.04 3.65 -8.40
C VAL A 112 -2.73 4.92 -7.61
N THR A 113 -2.28 5.96 -8.30
CA THR A 113 -2.04 7.28 -7.73
C THR A 113 -2.26 8.37 -8.76
N HIS A 114 -2.77 9.51 -8.34
CA HIS A 114 -2.79 10.75 -9.13
C HIS A 114 -1.56 11.63 -8.84
N ASN A 115 -0.68 11.21 -7.94
CA ASN A 115 0.53 11.94 -7.58
C ASN A 115 1.72 11.45 -8.42
N MET A 116 2.02 12.21 -9.49
CA MET A 116 3.15 11.91 -10.40
C MET A 116 4.49 11.84 -9.68
N GLN A 117 4.71 12.72 -8.69
CA GLN A 117 5.95 12.74 -7.91
C GLN A 117 6.12 11.44 -7.11
N GLN A 118 5.04 10.88 -6.60
CA GLN A 118 5.05 9.60 -5.93
C GLN A 118 5.41 8.48 -6.93
N ALA A 119 4.74 8.42 -8.08
CA ALA A 119 5.06 7.42 -9.11
C ALA A 119 6.54 7.48 -9.50
N MET A 120 7.08 8.68 -9.73
CA MET A 120 8.51 8.88 -10.06
C MET A 120 9.46 8.33 -8.99
N ARG A 121 9.07 8.43 -7.70
CA ARG A 121 9.96 7.99 -6.61
C ARG A 121 9.97 6.50 -6.38
N ILE A 122 8.85 5.81 -6.59
CA ILE A 122 8.70 4.44 -6.09
C ILE A 122 8.38 3.38 -7.15
N ALA A 123 7.91 3.78 -8.35
CA ALA A 123 7.51 2.83 -9.37
C ALA A 123 8.68 2.47 -10.30
N ASP A 124 8.81 1.20 -10.64
CA ASP A 124 9.75 0.73 -11.66
C ASP A 124 9.15 0.97 -13.06
N ASN A 125 7.86 0.68 -13.22
CA ASN A 125 7.10 0.93 -14.45
C ASN A 125 5.86 1.77 -14.13
N THR A 126 5.47 2.63 -15.05
CA THR A 126 4.28 3.46 -14.92
C THR A 126 3.38 3.31 -16.14
N ALA A 127 2.08 3.13 -15.89
CA ALA A 127 1.04 3.12 -16.90
C ALA A 127 0.18 4.37 -16.74
N PHE A 128 0.07 5.17 -17.81
CA PHE A 128 -0.80 6.34 -17.85
C PHE A 128 -2.15 5.97 -18.43
N PHE A 129 -3.21 6.26 -17.67
CA PHE A 129 -4.60 6.07 -18.08
C PHE A 129 -5.30 7.42 -18.25
N LEU A 130 -6.08 7.54 -19.30
CA LEU A 130 -6.92 8.71 -19.56
C LEU A 130 -8.29 8.24 -20.07
N LEU A 131 -9.36 8.68 -19.39
CA LEU A 131 -10.76 8.36 -19.75
C LEU A 131 -11.02 6.86 -19.95
N GLY A 132 -10.37 6.01 -19.13
CA GLY A 132 -10.53 4.56 -19.19
C GLY A 132 -9.63 3.84 -20.19
N GLU A 133 -8.84 4.56 -20.98
CA GLU A 133 -7.86 4.01 -21.94
C GLU A 133 -6.46 4.04 -21.36
N MET A 134 -5.70 2.96 -21.53
CA MET A 134 -4.26 2.95 -21.27
C MET A 134 -3.54 3.61 -22.45
N ILE A 135 -2.99 4.80 -22.21
CA ILE A 135 -2.34 5.61 -23.24
C ILE A 135 -0.90 5.16 -23.45
N GLU A 136 -0.18 4.98 -22.37
CA GLU A 136 1.22 4.60 -22.41
C GLU A 136 1.58 3.76 -21.19
N CYS A 137 2.45 2.76 -21.36
CA CYS A 137 2.99 1.94 -20.27
C CYS A 137 4.46 1.63 -20.59
N THR A 138 5.36 2.10 -19.73
CA THR A 138 6.80 1.90 -19.92
C THR A 138 7.55 2.08 -18.60
N ASP A 139 8.87 1.93 -18.63
CA ASP A 139 9.77 2.31 -17.55
C ASP A 139 9.47 3.72 -17.04
N THR A 140 9.44 3.89 -15.73
CA THR A 140 9.03 5.16 -15.10
C THR A 140 9.91 6.33 -15.52
N ALA A 141 11.25 6.13 -15.53
CA ALA A 141 12.16 7.21 -15.91
C ALA A 141 11.93 7.65 -17.36
N THR A 142 11.69 6.68 -18.26
CA THR A 142 11.38 6.92 -19.67
C THR A 142 10.05 7.68 -19.83
N LEU A 143 8.99 7.22 -19.15
CA LEU A 143 7.66 7.86 -19.26
C LEU A 143 7.71 9.34 -18.85
N PHE A 144 8.43 9.67 -17.80
CA PHE A 144 8.50 11.04 -17.28
C PHE A 144 9.52 11.93 -17.99
N SER A 145 10.54 11.37 -18.67
CA SER A 145 11.56 12.15 -19.38
C SER A 145 11.29 12.31 -20.87
N THR A 146 10.81 11.26 -21.52
CA THR A 146 10.60 11.18 -22.98
C THR A 146 9.34 10.40 -23.33
N PRO A 147 8.16 10.89 -22.92
CA PRO A 147 6.90 10.24 -23.25
C PRO A 147 6.71 10.16 -24.76
N LYS A 148 6.13 9.06 -25.23
CA LYS A 148 5.90 8.82 -26.67
C LYS A 148 4.56 9.42 -27.15
N ASP A 149 3.56 9.43 -26.26
CA ASP A 149 2.24 9.97 -26.59
C ASP A 149 2.14 11.42 -26.11
N LYS A 150 1.68 12.29 -26.99
CA LYS A 150 1.51 13.73 -26.71
C LYS A 150 0.60 13.98 -25.51
N ARG A 151 -0.43 13.16 -25.32
CA ARG A 151 -1.35 13.26 -24.15
C ARG A 151 -0.63 13.01 -22.84
N THR A 152 0.33 12.08 -22.83
CA THR A 152 1.20 11.81 -21.67
C THR A 152 2.08 13.04 -21.38
N GLU A 153 2.69 13.63 -22.41
CA GLU A 153 3.51 14.84 -22.29
C GLU A 153 2.70 16.02 -21.74
N GLU A 154 1.53 16.28 -22.30
CA GLU A 154 0.62 17.35 -21.87
C GLU A 154 0.19 17.16 -20.41
N TYR A 155 -0.11 15.91 -19.98
CA TYR A 155 -0.45 15.61 -18.60
C TYR A 155 0.73 15.88 -17.65
N ILE A 156 1.92 15.38 -17.96
CA ILE A 156 3.12 15.55 -17.13
C ILE A 156 3.51 17.02 -17.00
N THR A 157 3.36 17.80 -18.08
CA THR A 157 3.74 19.23 -18.10
C THR A 157 2.64 20.16 -17.57
N GLY A 158 1.47 19.62 -17.18
CA GLY A 158 0.33 20.41 -16.70
C GLY A 158 -0.34 21.25 -17.78
N ARG A 159 -0.14 20.93 -19.05
CA ARG A 159 -0.71 21.65 -20.20
C ARG A 159 -2.01 21.02 -20.71
N PHE A 160 -2.73 20.36 -19.83
CA PHE A 160 -4.04 19.79 -20.13
C PHE A 160 -5.07 20.92 -20.28
N GLY A 161 -5.57 21.15 -21.49
CA GLY A 161 -6.57 22.14 -21.78
C GLY A 161 -7.06 22.01 -23.21
#